data_3c98a22768e033f478f25fc833fb6f1f
#
_entry.id   3c98a22768e033f478f25fc833fb6f1f
#
_cell.length_a   1.000
_cell.length_b   1.000
_cell.length_c   1.000
_cell.angle_alpha   90.00
_cell.angle_beta   90.00
_cell.angle_gamma   90.00
#
_symmetry.space_group_name_H-M   'P 1'
#
loop_
_entity.id
_entity.type
_entity.pdbx_description
1 polymer ?
#
loop_
_entity_poly.entity_id
_entity_poly.type
_entity_poly.pdbx_seq_one_letter_code
_entity_poly.pdbx_strand_id
1 'polypeptide(L)'
;MFHSTHVFTGETIYRRPAQSYTEFTDELNRLQAIQQTFAQSSIIERTALLQQFADSLTQNQERLAEMVCEEVGRCLHECRAEISKSIELIRYYVRLTPELLAHKTIATQASLSQVRFEPLGVVLAVMPWNYPVWQILRFAIPALCAGNACAVKPAPSVARVSETLFSLVPEGLPLIGAWLSHEDTLQAIEDTDAMAFTGSTHTGRLLAAHAGKHLKKTVL
;
A
#
# COMPACT_ATOMS: atom_id res chain seq x y z
N MET A 1 -3.77 -17.64 9.06
CA MET A 1 -2.53 -17.49 9.84
C MET A 1 -1.46 -16.89 8.95
N PHE A 2 -0.87 -15.79 9.35
CA PHE A 2 0.34 -15.22 8.76
C PHE A 2 1.54 -15.72 9.55
N HIS A 3 2.56 -16.20 8.87
CA HIS A 3 3.78 -16.66 9.55
C HIS A 3 4.97 -16.51 8.62
N SER A 4 6.08 -16.07 9.19
CA SER A 4 7.35 -15.99 8.50
C SER A 4 8.30 -17.04 9.04
N THR A 5 9.03 -17.64 8.13
CA THR A 5 10.04 -18.66 8.42
C THR A 5 11.39 -18.12 7.97
N HIS A 6 12.41 -18.26 8.79
CA HIS A 6 13.77 -17.95 8.40
C HIS A 6 14.22 -18.92 7.30
N VAL A 7 14.43 -18.40 6.09
CA VAL A 7 14.61 -19.23 4.89
C VAL A 7 15.84 -20.14 4.93
N PHE A 8 16.87 -19.79 5.72
CA PHE A 8 18.09 -20.57 5.83
C PHE A 8 18.06 -21.62 6.95
N THR A 9 17.33 -21.37 8.04
CA THR A 9 17.26 -22.29 9.19
C THR A 9 15.98 -23.10 9.24
N GLY A 10 14.92 -22.66 8.56
CA GLY A 10 13.58 -23.27 8.62
C GLY A 10 12.80 -22.95 9.90
N GLU A 11 13.36 -22.16 10.80
CA GLU A 11 12.71 -21.79 12.05
C GLU A 11 11.61 -20.75 11.81
N THR A 12 10.49 -20.88 12.51
CA THR A 12 9.46 -19.83 12.50
C THR A 12 9.94 -18.63 13.30
N ILE A 13 10.07 -17.48 12.65
CA ILE A 13 10.55 -16.22 13.25
C ILE A 13 9.44 -15.23 13.58
N TYR A 14 8.24 -15.46 13.05
CA TYR A 14 7.09 -14.60 13.32
C TYR A 14 5.77 -15.32 13.07
N ARG A 15 4.76 -15.03 13.89
CA ARG A 15 3.38 -15.51 13.72
C ARG A 15 2.39 -14.42 14.06
N ARG A 16 1.36 -14.30 13.24
CA ARG A 16 0.21 -13.44 13.45
C ARG A 16 -1.06 -14.14 13.02
N PRO A 17 -2.13 -14.20 13.83
CA PRO A 17 -3.43 -14.67 13.36
C PRO A 17 -3.93 -13.74 12.25
N ALA A 18 -4.74 -14.28 11.34
CA ALA A 18 -5.56 -13.42 10.49
C ALA A 18 -6.54 -12.66 11.40
N GLN A 19 -6.78 -11.40 11.09
CA GLN A 19 -7.86 -10.66 11.74
C GLN A 19 -9.22 -11.22 11.28
N SER A 20 -10.21 -11.14 12.13
CA SER A 20 -11.60 -11.43 11.75
C SER A 20 -12.10 -10.38 10.76
N TYR A 21 -13.11 -10.75 9.97
CA TYR A 21 -13.68 -9.78 9.04
C TYR A 21 -14.32 -8.57 9.74
N THR A 22 -14.87 -8.76 10.94
CA THR A 22 -15.41 -7.68 11.78
C THR A 22 -14.31 -6.69 12.19
N GLU A 23 -13.17 -7.18 12.67
CA GLU A 23 -12.02 -6.32 13.00
C GLU A 23 -11.54 -5.52 11.78
N PHE A 24 -11.48 -6.17 10.62
CA PHE A 24 -11.14 -5.47 9.38
C PHE A 24 -12.16 -4.40 9.00
N THR A 25 -13.47 -4.68 9.12
CA THR A 25 -14.52 -3.71 8.81
C THR A 25 -14.45 -2.50 9.73
N ASP A 26 -14.15 -2.70 11.01
CA ASP A 26 -13.95 -1.60 11.96
C ASP A 26 -12.72 -0.74 11.58
N GLU A 27 -11.62 -1.36 11.17
CA GLU A 27 -10.43 -0.65 10.67
C GLU A 27 -10.72 0.06 9.34
N LEU A 28 -11.46 -0.58 8.44
CA LEU A 28 -11.86 0.00 7.15
C LEU A 28 -12.72 1.25 7.34
N ASN A 29 -13.69 1.22 8.27
CA ASN A 29 -14.52 2.38 8.59
C ASN A 29 -13.69 3.55 9.12
N ARG A 30 -12.70 3.28 9.98
CA ARG A 30 -11.75 4.30 10.46
C ARG A 30 -10.89 4.84 9.31
N LEU A 31 -10.40 3.96 8.46
CA LEU A 31 -9.59 4.32 7.31
C LEU A 31 -10.38 5.20 6.32
N GLN A 32 -11.65 4.90 6.07
CA GLN A 32 -12.55 5.70 5.25
C GLN A 32 -12.75 7.10 5.84
N ALA A 33 -12.95 7.22 7.15
CA ALA A 33 -13.07 8.51 7.82
C ALA A 33 -11.78 9.35 7.71
N ILE A 34 -10.62 8.73 7.89
CA ILE A 34 -9.32 9.41 7.70
C ILE A 34 -9.15 9.81 6.22
N GLN A 35 -9.53 8.93 5.28
CA GLN A 35 -9.42 9.20 3.84
C GLN A 35 -10.24 10.44 3.44
N GLN A 36 -11.44 10.60 3.94
CA GLN A 36 -12.27 11.78 3.64
C GLN A 36 -11.58 13.09 4.00
N THR A 37 -10.94 13.16 5.17
CA THR A 37 -10.17 14.33 5.60
C THR A 37 -8.88 14.47 4.79
N PHE A 38 -8.17 13.38 4.56
CA PHE A 38 -6.93 13.33 3.80
C PHE A 38 -7.14 13.76 2.33
N ALA A 39 -8.24 13.36 1.71
CA ALA A 39 -8.60 13.75 0.36
C ALA A 39 -8.80 15.27 0.19
N GLN A 40 -9.27 15.94 1.24
CA GLN A 40 -9.48 17.38 1.27
C GLN A 40 -8.20 18.16 1.62
N SER A 41 -7.17 17.50 2.14
CA SER A 41 -5.91 18.15 2.47
C SER A 41 -5.17 18.62 1.22
N SER A 42 -4.35 19.63 1.37
CA SER A 42 -3.50 20.13 0.29
C SER A 42 -2.45 19.10 -0.12
N ILE A 43 -1.94 19.20 -1.35
CA ILE A 43 -0.85 18.36 -1.83
C ILE A 43 0.39 18.51 -0.92
N ILE A 44 0.64 19.71 -0.39
CA ILE A 44 1.77 20.00 0.52
C ILE A 44 1.63 19.21 1.82
N GLU A 45 0.45 19.18 2.43
CA GLU A 45 0.20 18.42 3.66
C GLU A 45 0.37 16.91 3.42
N ARG A 46 -0.16 16.38 2.32
CA ARG A 46 -0.01 14.96 1.95
C ARG A 46 1.46 14.59 1.72
N THR A 47 2.20 15.41 0.99
CA THR A 47 3.62 15.16 0.72
C THR A 47 4.50 15.34 1.95
N ALA A 48 4.12 16.17 2.92
CA ALA A 48 4.83 16.29 4.20
C ALA A 48 4.72 14.98 5.02
N LEU A 49 3.55 14.35 5.08
CA LEU A 49 3.39 13.03 5.72
C LEU A 49 4.21 11.94 5.02
N LEU A 50 4.25 11.95 3.69
CA LEU A 50 5.08 11.03 2.92
C LEU A 50 6.57 11.25 3.17
N GLN A 51 7.02 12.49 3.33
CA GLN A 51 8.41 12.78 3.70
C GLN A 51 8.75 12.25 5.10
N GLN A 52 7.87 12.42 6.08
CA GLN A 52 8.04 11.82 7.42
C GLN A 52 8.16 10.30 7.34
N PHE A 53 7.36 9.66 6.47
CA PHE A 53 7.44 8.22 6.26
C PHE A 53 8.79 7.82 5.64
N ALA A 54 9.29 8.55 4.64
CA ALA A 54 10.61 8.32 4.06
C ALA A 54 11.74 8.44 5.11
N ASP A 55 11.62 9.40 6.04
CA ASP A 55 12.61 9.60 7.11
C ASP A 55 12.56 8.45 8.13
N SER A 56 11.36 7.98 8.50
CA SER A 56 11.19 6.80 9.35
C SER A 56 11.78 5.54 8.72
N LEU A 57 11.58 5.33 7.41
CA LEU A 57 12.18 4.22 6.67
C LEU A 57 13.71 4.34 6.60
N THR A 58 14.22 5.55 6.43
CA THR A 58 15.68 5.81 6.41
C THR A 58 16.33 5.42 7.74
N GLN A 59 15.69 5.75 8.86
CA GLN A 59 16.19 5.38 10.21
C GLN A 59 16.14 3.87 10.46
N ASN A 60 15.25 3.14 9.80
CA ASN A 60 15.05 1.70 9.98
C ASN A 60 15.56 0.86 8.79
N GLN A 61 16.32 1.47 7.87
CA GLN A 61 16.70 0.84 6.60
C GLN A 61 17.43 -0.49 6.79
N GLU A 62 18.42 -0.56 7.66
CA GLU A 62 19.20 -1.78 7.90
C GLU A 62 18.34 -2.88 8.50
N ARG A 63 17.55 -2.56 9.53
CA ARG A 63 16.63 -3.50 10.16
C ARG A 63 15.63 -4.10 9.17
N LEU A 64 15.04 -3.29 8.30
CA LEU A 64 14.13 -3.77 7.25
C LEU A 64 14.85 -4.67 6.24
N ALA A 65 16.08 -4.31 5.83
CA ALA A 65 16.86 -5.10 4.89
C ALA A 65 17.22 -6.48 5.46
N GLU A 66 17.62 -6.57 6.73
CA GLU A 66 17.88 -7.82 7.43
C GLU A 66 16.62 -8.70 7.50
N MET A 67 15.47 -8.13 7.85
CA MET A 67 14.19 -8.86 7.87
C MET A 67 13.82 -9.41 6.49
N VAL A 68 13.98 -8.62 5.42
CA VAL A 68 13.75 -9.08 4.04
C VAL A 68 14.71 -10.22 3.69
N CYS A 69 15.99 -10.14 4.08
CA CYS A 69 16.97 -11.19 3.86
C CYS A 69 16.55 -12.50 4.56
N GLU A 70 16.13 -12.44 5.80
CA GLU A 70 15.68 -13.59 6.59
C GLU A 70 14.40 -14.24 6.05
N GLU A 71 13.41 -13.44 5.62
CA GLU A 71 12.11 -13.93 5.17
C GLU A 71 12.07 -14.34 3.69
N VAL A 72 12.87 -13.68 2.82
CA VAL A 72 12.84 -13.88 1.36
C VAL A 72 14.06 -14.68 0.86
N GLY A 73 15.20 -14.59 1.56
CA GLY A 73 16.42 -15.32 1.20
C GLY A 73 17.29 -14.66 0.13
N ARG A 74 17.08 -13.39 -0.17
CA ARG A 74 17.94 -12.62 -1.08
C ARG A 74 19.21 -12.15 -0.37
N CYS A 75 20.25 -11.86 -1.16
CA CYS A 75 21.49 -11.28 -0.62
C CYS A 75 21.21 -9.95 0.10
N LEU A 76 21.86 -9.72 1.24
CA LEU A 76 21.62 -8.53 2.07
C LEU A 76 21.82 -7.22 1.30
N HIS A 77 22.78 -7.14 0.37
CA HIS A 77 22.99 -5.93 -0.44
C HIS A 77 21.79 -5.63 -1.37
N GLU A 78 21.12 -6.67 -1.91
CA GLU A 78 19.92 -6.51 -2.72
C GLU A 78 18.72 -6.08 -1.85
N CYS A 79 18.65 -6.59 -0.62
CA CYS A 79 17.63 -6.18 0.34
C CYS A 79 17.82 -4.70 0.72
N ARG A 80 19.06 -4.26 0.98
CA ARG A 80 19.38 -2.84 1.19
C ARG A 80 19.00 -1.98 -0.01
N ALA A 81 19.29 -2.45 -1.22
CA ALA A 81 18.94 -1.76 -2.45
C ALA A 81 17.41 -1.62 -2.62
N GLU A 82 16.62 -2.64 -2.23
CA GLU A 82 15.16 -2.57 -2.23
C GLU A 82 14.65 -1.44 -1.31
N ILE A 83 15.16 -1.38 -0.06
CA ILE A 83 14.74 -0.36 0.89
C ILE A 83 15.15 1.04 0.41
N SER A 84 16.41 1.21 -0.04
CA SER A 84 16.89 2.49 -0.59
C SER A 84 16.02 2.96 -1.76
N LYS A 85 15.74 2.07 -2.72
CA LYS A 85 14.87 2.37 -3.87
C LYS A 85 13.47 2.76 -3.44
N SER A 86 12.94 2.13 -2.40
CA SER A 86 11.61 2.44 -1.85
C SER A 86 11.57 3.84 -1.22
N ILE A 87 12.61 4.23 -0.50
CA ILE A 87 12.77 5.58 0.06
C ILE A 87 12.90 6.63 -1.06
N GLU A 88 13.70 6.34 -2.08
CA GLU A 88 13.86 7.21 -3.25
C GLU A 88 12.55 7.40 -4.01
N LEU A 89 11.73 6.34 -4.13
CA LEU A 89 10.40 6.42 -4.73
C LEU A 89 9.50 7.43 -3.99
N ILE A 90 9.47 7.38 -2.66
CA ILE A 90 8.69 8.33 -1.87
C ILE A 90 9.16 9.76 -2.16
N ARG A 91 10.47 10.01 -2.05
CA ARG A 91 11.06 11.33 -2.30
C ARG A 91 10.81 11.82 -3.72
N TYR A 92 10.81 10.93 -4.69
CA TYR A 92 10.47 11.22 -6.09
C TYR A 92 9.03 11.74 -6.20
N TYR A 93 8.06 11.01 -5.65
CA TYR A 93 6.66 11.43 -5.69
C TYR A 93 6.38 12.68 -4.86
N VAL A 94 7.04 12.86 -3.70
CA VAL A 94 6.96 14.11 -2.92
C VAL A 94 7.28 15.33 -3.79
N ARG A 95 8.31 15.24 -4.64
CA ARG A 95 8.69 16.35 -5.53
C ARG A 95 7.76 16.53 -6.72
N LEU A 96 7.29 15.43 -7.31
CA LEU A 96 6.54 15.47 -8.58
C LEU A 96 5.04 15.65 -8.42
N THR A 97 4.46 15.26 -7.29
CA THR A 97 3.00 15.29 -7.08
C THR A 97 2.38 16.65 -7.36
N PRO A 98 2.97 17.80 -6.94
CA PRO A 98 2.37 19.11 -7.23
C PRO A 98 2.17 19.37 -8.72
N GLU A 99 3.10 18.93 -9.56
CA GLU A 99 3.01 19.07 -11.02
C GLU A 99 2.05 18.05 -11.63
N LEU A 100 2.17 16.77 -11.22
CA LEU A 100 1.38 15.68 -11.80
C LEU A 100 -0.12 15.81 -11.53
N LEU A 101 -0.50 16.34 -10.37
CA LEU A 101 -1.89 16.52 -9.96
C LEU A 101 -2.41 17.95 -10.13
N ALA A 102 -1.64 18.86 -10.74
CA ALA A 102 -2.09 20.19 -11.05
C ALA A 102 -3.33 20.16 -11.95
N HIS A 103 -4.30 21.01 -11.64
CA HIS A 103 -5.48 21.17 -12.48
C HIS A 103 -5.07 21.68 -13.87
N LYS A 104 -5.62 21.08 -14.92
CA LYS A 104 -5.36 21.49 -16.31
C LYS A 104 -6.55 22.28 -16.83
N THR A 105 -6.37 23.58 -17.05
CA THR A 105 -7.37 24.41 -17.69
C THR A 105 -7.42 24.12 -19.18
N ILE A 106 -8.61 23.89 -19.71
CA ILE A 106 -8.87 23.62 -21.11
C ILE A 106 -9.64 24.81 -21.68
N ALA A 107 -9.14 25.41 -22.77
CA ALA A 107 -9.84 26.50 -23.47
C ALA A 107 -11.10 25.96 -24.15
N THR A 108 -12.26 26.47 -23.74
CA THR A 108 -13.58 26.16 -24.33
C THR A 108 -14.42 27.44 -24.40
N GLN A 109 -15.69 27.34 -24.82
CA GLN A 109 -16.64 28.45 -24.80
C GLN A 109 -17.21 28.70 -23.40
N ALA A 110 -17.02 27.85 -22.42
CA ALA A 110 -17.44 28.03 -21.04
C ALA A 110 -16.51 29.00 -20.29
N SER A 111 -16.99 29.61 -19.23
CA SER A 111 -16.21 30.52 -18.37
C SER A 111 -15.05 29.82 -17.67
N LEU A 112 -15.17 28.52 -17.41
CA LEU A 112 -14.13 27.67 -16.83
C LEU A 112 -14.34 26.22 -17.28
N SER A 113 -13.27 25.60 -17.81
CA SER A 113 -13.20 24.15 -18.08
C SER A 113 -11.88 23.63 -17.54
N GLN A 114 -11.94 22.60 -16.70
CA GLN A 114 -10.76 22.03 -16.04
C GLN A 114 -10.81 20.51 -16.03
N VAL A 115 -9.64 19.88 -16.16
CA VAL A 115 -9.42 18.50 -15.78
C VAL A 115 -8.86 18.48 -14.36
N ARG A 116 -9.51 17.75 -13.48
CA ARG A 116 -9.10 17.57 -12.07
C ARG A 116 -8.89 16.10 -11.78
N PHE A 117 -7.96 15.79 -10.89
CA PHE A 117 -7.72 14.46 -10.38
C PHE A 117 -8.38 14.34 -9.00
N GLU A 118 -9.33 13.43 -8.88
CA GLU A 118 -10.04 13.17 -7.64
C GLU A 118 -9.71 11.75 -7.14
N PRO A 119 -9.55 11.54 -5.82
CA PRO A 119 -9.30 10.21 -5.27
C PRO A 119 -10.49 9.28 -5.48
N LEU A 120 -10.22 7.99 -5.57
CA LEU A 120 -11.25 6.95 -5.65
C LEU A 120 -11.88 6.66 -4.28
N GLY A 121 -11.10 6.79 -3.22
CA GLY A 121 -11.47 6.38 -1.88
C GLY A 121 -10.43 5.44 -1.26
N VAL A 122 -10.88 4.31 -0.72
CA VAL A 122 -10.01 3.26 -0.17
C VAL A 122 -9.69 2.22 -1.24
N VAL A 123 -8.40 1.96 -1.46
CA VAL A 123 -7.92 0.93 -2.39
C VAL A 123 -7.38 -0.26 -1.61
N LEU A 124 -7.95 -1.43 -1.83
CA LEU A 124 -7.39 -2.70 -1.35
C LEU A 124 -6.26 -3.13 -2.28
N ALA A 125 -5.11 -3.46 -1.71
CA ALA A 125 -3.99 -4.01 -2.47
C ALA A 125 -3.59 -5.39 -1.96
N VAL A 126 -3.38 -6.35 -2.87
CA VAL A 126 -2.86 -7.68 -2.55
C VAL A 126 -1.48 -7.81 -3.14
N MET A 127 -0.45 -7.92 -2.29
CA MET A 127 0.95 -7.79 -2.66
C MET A 127 1.74 -9.08 -2.46
N PRO A 128 2.72 -9.37 -3.33
CA PRO A 128 3.51 -10.60 -3.31
C PRO A 128 4.66 -10.53 -2.28
N TRP A 129 5.35 -11.65 -2.14
CA TRP A 129 6.42 -11.84 -1.16
C TRP A 129 7.84 -11.51 -1.66
N ASN A 130 8.06 -11.46 -2.98
CA ASN A 130 9.41 -11.45 -3.55
C ASN A 130 10.17 -10.11 -3.36
N TYR A 131 9.48 -9.00 -3.28
CA TYR A 131 9.98 -7.65 -2.96
C TYR A 131 8.97 -6.96 -2.02
N PRO A 132 8.88 -7.41 -0.75
CA PRO A 132 7.75 -7.09 0.12
C PRO A 132 7.59 -5.61 0.40
N VAL A 133 8.68 -4.87 0.61
CA VAL A 133 8.63 -3.44 0.89
C VAL A 133 8.39 -2.64 -0.40
N TRP A 134 9.13 -2.97 -1.46
CA TRP A 134 9.01 -2.30 -2.75
C TRP A 134 7.61 -2.42 -3.36
N GLN A 135 7.02 -3.61 -3.37
CA GLN A 135 5.72 -3.83 -4.01
C GLN A 135 4.59 -3.09 -3.27
N ILE A 136 4.65 -3.05 -1.94
CA ILE A 136 3.71 -2.27 -1.14
C ILE A 136 3.84 -0.78 -1.46
N LEU A 137 5.05 -0.24 -1.39
CA LEU A 137 5.27 1.19 -1.54
C LEU A 137 5.11 1.68 -2.99
N ARG A 138 5.51 0.87 -3.99
CA ARG A 138 5.30 1.18 -5.40
C ARG A 138 3.82 1.42 -5.75
N PHE A 139 2.93 0.68 -5.10
CA PHE A 139 1.49 0.88 -5.22
C PHE A 139 1.00 2.02 -4.33
N ALA A 140 1.33 1.99 -3.02
CA ALA A 140 0.71 2.86 -2.03
C ALA A 140 1.10 4.34 -2.21
N ILE A 141 2.36 4.64 -2.54
CA ILE A 141 2.85 6.02 -2.60
C ILE A 141 2.11 6.88 -3.63
N PRO A 142 2.00 6.48 -4.91
CA PRO A 142 1.21 7.26 -5.87
C PRO A 142 -0.28 7.33 -5.52
N ALA A 143 -0.86 6.27 -4.93
CA ALA A 143 -2.25 6.26 -4.51
C ALA A 143 -2.50 7.26 -3.37
N LEU A 144 -1.62 7.32 -2.36
CA LEU A 144 -1.65 8.28 -1.27
C LEU A 144 -1.44 9.73 -1.77
N CYS A 145 -0.49 9.94 -2.69
CA CYS A 145 -0.31 11.24 -3.33
C CYS A 145 -1.60 11.76 -3.95
N ALA A 146 -2.37 10.88 -4.60
CA ALA A 146 -3.66 11.22 -5.21
C ALA A 146 -4.80 11.41 -4.20
N GLY A 147 -4.56 11.23 -2.90
CA GLY A 147 -5.56 11.42 -1.84
C GLY A 147 -6.38 10.17 -1.51
N ASN A 148 -6.00 9.00 -2.03
CA ASN A 148 -6.61 7.73 -1.65
C ASN A 148 -6.10 7.26 -0.29
N ALA A 149 -6.83 6.33 0.32
CA ALA A 149 -6.33 5.48 1.40
C ALA A 149 -5.99 4.08 0.87
N CYS A 150 -5.08 3.40 1.54
CA CYS A 150 -4.59 2.09 1.15
C CYS A 150 -4.72 1.08 2.28
N ALA A 151 -5.48 0.00 2.05
CA ALA A 151 -5.46 -1.21 2.86
C ALA A 151 -4.66 -2.28 2.11
N VAL A 152 -3.55 -2.73 2.65
CA VAL A 152 -2.63 -3.63 1.95
C VAL A 152 -2.57 -4.98 2.62
N LYS A 153 -2.96 -6.03 1.88
CA LYS A 153 -2.79 -7.42 2.29
C LYS A 153 -1.43 -7.92 1.83
N PRO A 154 -0.46 -8.09 2.73
CA PRO A 154 0.82 -8.67 2.38
C PRO A 154 0.71 -10.18 2.16
N ALA A 155 1.73 -10.78 1.53
CA ALA A 155 1.85 -12.22 1.48
C ALA A 155 2.14 -12.80 2.88
N PRO A 156 1.56 -13.94 3.24
CA PRO A 156 1.71 -14.51 4.58
C PRO A 156 3.16 -14.82 5.00
N SER A 157 4.03 -15.14 4.06
CA SER A 157 5.44 -15.50 4.30
C SER A 157 6.35 -14.31 4.63
N VAL A 158 5.90 -13.07 4.45
CA VAL A 158 6.67 -11.85 4.74
C VAL A 158 5.94 -10.95 5.75
N ALA A 159 5.29 -11.61 6.70
CA ALA A 159 4.43 -10.95 7.68
C ALA A 159 5.21 -10.06 8.65
N ARG A 160 6.41 -10.47 9.09
CA ARG A 160 7.24 -9.73 10.04
C ARG A 160 7.72 -8.40 9.48
N VAL A 161 8.30 -8.41 8.28
CA VAL A 161 8.76 -7.16 7.63
C VAL A 161 7.59 -6.27 7.28
N SER A 162 6.45 -6.84 6.86
CA SER A 162 5.24 -6.07 6.54
C SER A 162 4.65 -5.39 7.77
N GLU A 163 4.55 -6.07 8.92
CA GLU A 163 4.08 -5.45 10.16
C GLU A 163 5.03 -4.35 10.63
N THR A 164 6.34 -4.58 10.54
CA THR A 164 7.33 -3.54 10.85
C THR A 164 7.18 -2.35 9.91
N LEU A 165 6.98 -2.56 8.62
CA LEU A 165 6.72 -1.47 7.66
C LEU A 165 5.49 -0.64 8.06
N PHE A 166 4.36 -1.29 8.36
CA PHE A 166 3.14 -0.57 8.75
C PHE A 166 3.28 0.15 10.11
N SER A 167 4.11 -0.36 11.03
CA SER A 167 4.38 0.33 12.30
C SER A 167 5.19 1.62 12.15
N LEU A 168 5.83 1.84 11.00
CA LEU A 168 6.60 3.05 10.68
C LEU A 168 5.77 4.11 9.95
N VAL A 169 4.51 3.80 9.61
CA VAL A 169 3.61 4.76 8.95
C VAL A 169 3.26 5.88 9.94
N PRO A 170 3.48 7.16 9.57
CA PRO A 170 3.17 8.28 10.45
C PRO A 170 1.66 8.42 10.67
N GLU A 171 1.29 8.94 11.83
CA GLU A 171 -0.09 9.26 12.14
C GLU A 171 -0.68 10.21 11.09
N GLY A 172 -1.91 9.94 10.67
CA GLY A 172 -2.59 10.72 9.64
C GLY A 172 -2.32 10.29 8.20
N LEU A 173 -1.32 9.44 7.93
CA LEU A 173 -1.13 8.85 6.60
C LEU A 173 -2.01 7.60 6.48
N PRO A 174 -3.02 7.58 5.58
CA PRO A 174 -4.02 6.51 5.52
C PRO A 174 -3.50 5.24 4.81
N LEU A 175 -2.55 4.56 5.42
CA LEU A 175 -1.97 3.29 4.96
C LEU A 175 -1.98 2.27 6.10
N ILE A 176 -2.68 1.15 5.90
CA ILE A 176 -2.78 0.08 6.88
C ILE A 176 -2.45 -1.30 6.29
N GLY A 177 -2.10 -2.25 7.15
CA GLY A 177 -1.99 -3.67 6.81
C GLY A 177 -3.33 -4.38 6.98
N ALA A 178 -3.81 -5.05 5.94
CA ALA A 178 -5.02 -5.88 5.95
C ALA A 178 -4.64 -7.35 6.12
N TRP A 179 -4.79 -7.89 7.31
CA TRP A 179 -4.34 -9.25 7.67
C TRP A 179 -5.43 -10.30 7.43
N LEU A 180 -5.95 -10.34 6.21
CA LEU A 180 -7.13 -11.09 5.81
C LEU A 180 -6.81 -12.52 5.35
N SER A 181 -7.75 -13.43 5.58
CA SER A 181 -7.77 -14.74 4.91
C SER A 181 -7.97 -14.56 3.39
N HIS A 182 -7.88 -15.64 2.61
CA HIS A 182 -8.20 -15.58 1.18
C HIS A 182 -9.69 -15.30 0.94
N GLU A 183 -10.56 -15.89 1.74
CA GLU A 183 -12.00 -15.72 1.66
C GLU A 183 -12.40 -14.28 2.01
N ASP A 184 -11.93 -13.78 3.16
CA ASP A 184 -12.17 -12.41 3.60
C ASP A 184 -11.60 -11.37 2.61
N THR A 185 -10.54 -11.71 1.87
CA THR A 185 -9.98 -10.83 0.82
C THR A 185 -10.97 -10.60 -0.31
N LEU A 186 -11.75 -11.61 -0.72
CA LEU A 186 -12.78 -11.45 -1.74
C LEU A 186 -13.88 -10.50 -1.25
N GLN A 187 -14.33 -10.69 -0.02
CA GLN A 187 -15.33 -9.81 0.59
C GLN A 187 -14.80 -8.37 0.74
N ALA A 188 -13.54 -8.19 1.14
CA ALA A 188 -12.93 -6.87 1.25
C ALA A 188 -12.85 -6.11 -0.08
N ILE A 189 -12.78 -6.80 -1.23
CA ILE A 189 -12.88 -6.17 -2.55
C ILE A 189 -14.27 -5.54 -2.73
N GLU A 190 -15.32 -6.16 -2.22
CA GLU A 190 -16.70 -5.64 -2.31
C GLU A 190 -16.87 -4.35 -1.50
N ASP A 191 -16.21 -4.26 -0.34
CA ASP A 191 -16.35 -3.16 0.61
C ASP A 191 -15.37 -2.00 0.40
N THR A 192 -14.41 -2.14 -0.55
CA THR A 192 -13.46 -1.08 -0.93
C THR A 192 -13.80 -0.49 -2.29
N ASP A 193 -13.24 0.69 -2.62
CA ASP A 193 -13.59 1.44 -3.83
C ASP A 193 -12.86 0.95 -5.08
N ALA A 194 -11.67 0.37 -4.90
CA ALA A 194 -10.85 -0.16 -5.98
C ALA A 194 -9.89 -1.25 -5.45
N MET A 195 -9.30 -2.00 -6.38
CA MET A 195 -8.33 -3.05 -6.07
C MET A 195 -7.06 -2.93 -6.90
N ALA A 196 -5.91 -3.20 -6.26
CA ALA A 196 -4.64 -3.42 -6.92
C ALA A 196 -4.09 -4.81 -6.56
N PHE A 197 -3.46 -5.46 -7.54
CA PHE A 197 -2.86 -6.77 -7.33
C PHE A 197 -1.53 -6.88 -8.05
N THR A 198 -0.56 -7.48 -7.38
CA THR A 198 0.67 -7.95 -8.01
C THR A 198 0.93 -9.39 -7.53
N GLY A 199 1.07 -10.33 -8.46
CA GLY A 199 1.25 -11.73 -8.13
C GLY A 199 1.13 -12.67 -9.34
N SER A 200 0.66 -13.90 -9.10
CA SER A 200 0.50 -14.88 -10.18
C SER A 200 -0.69 -14.54 -11.09
N THR A 201 -0.56 -14.85 -12.38
CA THR A 201 -1.64 -14.69 -13.36
C THR A 201 -2.93 -15.43 -12.95
N HIS A 202 -2.79 -16.61 -12.32
CA HIS A 202 -3.93 -17.39 -11.84
C HIS A 202 -4.73 -16.60 -10.78
N THR A 203 -4.07 -16.12 -9.73
CA THR A 203 -4.72 -15.32 -8.68
C THR A 203 -5.28 -14.00 -9.24
N GLY A 204 -4.53 -13.35 -10.14
CA GLY A 204 -4.98 -12.12 -10.79
C GLY A 204 -6.31 -12.30 -11.54
N ARG A 205 -6.48 -13.42 -12.27
CA ARG A 205 -7.76 -13.72 -12.95
C ARG A 205 -8.93 -13.89 -11.98
N LEU A 206 -8.70 -14.58 -10.86
CA LEU A 206 -9.75 -14.79 -9.86
C LEU A 206 -10.17 -13.45 -9.22
N LEU A 207 -9.20 -12.65 -8.79
CA LEU A 207 -9.48 -11.35 -8.17
C LEU A 207 -10.11 -10.37 -9.16
N ALA A 208 -9.62 -10.33 -10.41
CA ALA A 208 -10.19 -9.48 -11.45
C ALA A 208 -11.63 -9.84 -11.80
N ALA A 209 -11.94 -11.14 -11.90
CA ALA A 209 -13.31 -11.61 -12.15
C ALA A 209 -14.24 -11.20 -11.00
N HIS A 210 -13.78 -11.35 -9.75
CA HIS A 210 -14.57 -10.95 -8.58
C HIS A 210 -14.76 -9.43 -8.54
N ALA A 211 -13.69 -8.65 -8.70
CA ALA A 211 -13.77 -7.19 -8.75
C ALA A 211 -14.67 -6.68 -9.89
N GLY A 212 -14.57 -7.29 -11.07
CA GLY A 212 -15.43 -6.95 -12.23
C GLY A 212 -16.89 -7.20 -11.98
N LYS A 213 -17.25 -8.31 -11.29
CA LYS A 213 -18.62 -8.60 -10.87
C LYS A 213 -19.21 -7.49 -9.98
N HIS A 214 -18.37 -6.83 -9.19
CA HIS A 214 -18.76 -5.73 -8.28
C HIS A 214 -18.40 -4.34 -8.84
N LEU A 215 -18.08 -4.24 -10.16
CA LEU A 215 -17.75 -2.99 -10.86
C LEU A 215 -16.61 -2.18 -10.21
N LYS A 216 -15.68 -2.86 -9.53
CA LYS A 216 -14.53 -2.21 -8.91
C LYS A 216 -13.44 -1.93 -9.94
N LYS A 217 -12.82 -0.75 -9.88
CA LYS A 217 -11.61 -0.46 -10.67
C LYS A 217 -10.46 -1.35 -10.24
N THR A 218 -9.71 -1.86 -11.21
CA THR A 218 -8.59 -2.78 -10.94
C THR A 218 -7.31 -2.35 -11.65
N VAL A 219 -6.17 -2.59 -10.96
CA VAL A 219 -4.82 -2.56 -11.53
C VAL A 219 -4.18 -3.91 -11.22
N LEU A 220 -3.75 -4.65 -12.28
CA LEU A 220 -3.25 -6.03 -12.19
C LEU A 220 -1.85 -6.14 -12.79
#